data_cf9a365181a507c01cedd97b616fd045
#
_entry.id   cf9a365181a507c01cedd97b616fd045
#
_cell.length_a   1.000
_cell.length_b   1.000
_cell.length_c   1.000
_cell.angle_alpha   90.00
_cell.angle_beta   90.00
_cell.angle_gamma   90.00
#
_symmetry.space_group_name_H-M   'P 1'
#
loop_
_entity.id
_entity.type
_entity.pdbx_description
1 polymer ?
#
loop_
_entity_poly.entity_id
_entity_poly.type
_entity_poly.pdbx_seq_one_letter_code
_entity_poly.pdbx_strand_id
1 'polypeptide(L)'
;VEKFYNFKREGDVQKGDVSQDYYSEWIETQDQNYLDEIESYNKQDCRSTFELHKWLLEIKPPETSWFVPYKKDEEMQLRDWEVDMIAYQEKVEKSKIKDAKIKQLMSDIIGFYNREDKPAWREFFDRRSKSDEELIDDPECIGGMISNGKPTPEKRSLIYSYIFEDQDFKLRKSKRVIIANNQDIEQKDNAGTIIDIDYKKKEVLLKRGTASGILPSILSIGPDKPRPNTKLISNTYKFIDTLIDKENKYNALRDFLDKKHPKIKGIKTGDKIISSEDFKTEIPKIISNLDNSYIYIQGPPGTGKTYQASNAIIELLKKNKKIGITGLSHKVIHNLLQRVEDMAKEKQFNFEGYKRGTLEDEDTVF
;
A
#
# COMPACT_ATOMS: atom_id res chain seq x y z
N VAL A 1 -3.03 10.73 32.41
CA VAL A 1 -4.22 11.57 32.09
C VAL A 1 -5.36 11.27 33.08
N GLU A 2 -5.71 10.00 33.33
CA GLU A 2 -6.84 9.56 34.17
C GLU A 2 -6.87 10.17 35.58
N LYS A 3 -5.71 10.52 36.13
CA LYS A 3 -5.60 11.23 37.44
C LYS A 3 -6.27 12.60 37.44
N PHE A 4 -6.39 13.29 36.29
CA PHE A 4 -6.98 14.62 36.22
C PHE A 4 -8.51 14.61 36.44
N TYR A 5 -9.18 13.48 36.09
CA TYR A 5 -10.63 13.29 36.27
C TYR A 5 -10.97 12.15 37.25
N ASN A 6 -10.02 11.80 38.13
CA ASN A 6 -10.16 10.84 39.23
C ASN A 6 -10.67 9.44 38.82
N PHE A 7 -10.38 9.01 37.57
CA PHE A 7 -10.75 7.67 37.15
C PHE A 7 -9.77 6.64 37.70
N LYS A 8 -10.30 5.56 38.26
CA LYS A 8 -9.52 4.43 38.76
C LYS A 8 -9.92 3.17 38.02
N ARG A 9 -8.95 2.41 37.56
CA ARG A 9 -9.15 1.11 36.94
C ARG A 9 -9.25 0.01 38.00
N GLU A 10 -10.07 -0.98 37.70
CA GLU A 10 -10.28 -2.19 38.50
C GLU A 10 -9.92 -3.41 37.64
N GLY A 11 -9.59 -4.56 38.31
CA GLY A 11 -9.24 -5.81 37.63
C GLY A 11 -7.74 -5.96 37.33
N ASP A 12 -7.38 -7.11 36.83
CA ASP A 12 -5.98 -7.51 36.58
C ASP A 12 -5.44 -6.94 35.26
N VAL A 13 -6.30 -6.78 34.25
CA VAL A 13 -5.94 -6.16 32.97
C VAL A 13 -6.07 -4.65 33.05
N GLN A 14 -4.93 -3.97 33.16
CA GLN A 14 -4.88 -2.51 33.24
C GLN A 14 -4.16 -1.83 32.06
N LYS A 15 -3.62 -2.63 31.14
CA LYS A 15 -2.87 -2.16 29.96
C LYS A 15 -3.18 -3.04 28.77
N GLY A 16 -3.03 -2.46 27.57
CA GLY A 16 -3.32 -3.15 26.32
C GLY A 16 -2.41 -4.34 26.00
N ASP A 17 -1.15 -4.32 26.47
CA ASP A 17 -0.21 -5.44 26.35
C ASP A 17 -0.70 -6.66 27.14
N VAL A 18 -1.13 -6.46 28.39
CA VAL A 18 -1.71 -7.51 29.23
C VAL A 18 -2.99 -8.10 28.61
N SER A 19 -3.79 -7.28 27.96
CA SER A 19 -4.98 -7.75 27.23
C SER A 19 -4.63 -8.72 26.08
N GLN A 20 -3.49 -8.52 25.41
CA GLN A 20 -3.01 -9.44 24.37
C GLN A 20 -2.51 -10.77 24.96
N ASP A 21 -1.84 -10.74 26.11
CA ASP A 21 -1.40 -11.94 26.81
C ASP A 21 -2.61 -12.77 27.26
N TYR A 22 -3.64 -12.13 27.85
CA TYR A 22 -4.88 -12.78 28.25
C TYR A 22 -5.63 -13.39 27.07
N TYR A 23 -5.62 -12.74 25.91
CA TYR A 23 -6.20 -13.31 24.70
C TYR A 23 -5.45 -14.56 24.22
N SER A 24 -4.13 -14.56 24.33
CA SER A 24 -3.31 -15.72 23.99
C SER A 24 -3.58 -16.90 24.95
N GLU A 25 -3.65 -16.63 26.25
CA GLU A 25 -4.02 -17.62 27.26
C GLU A 25 -5.43 -18.20 27.01
N TRP A 26 -6.39 -17.37 26.64
CA TRP A 26 -7.71 -17.86 26.26
C TRP A 26 -7.66 -18.79 25.03
N ILE A 27 -6.85 -18.49 24.03
CA ILE A 27 -6.71 -19.37 22.86
C ILE A 27 -6.20 -20.76 23.27
N GLU A 28 -5.26 -20.81 24.21
CA GLU A 28 -4.65 -22.06 24.67
C GLU A 28 -5.57 -22.85 25.65
N THR A 29 -6.17 -22.15 26.58
CA THR A 29 -6.92 -22.78 27.70
C THR A 29 -8.41 -22.86 27.47
N GLN A 30 -9.01 -22.00 26.62
CA GLN A 30 -10.44 -21.78 26.43
C GLN A 30 -11.17 -21.38 27.73
N ASP A 31 -10.42 -20.83 28.71
CA ASP A 31 -11.01 -20.34 29.96
C ASP A 31 -11.66 -18.96 29.73
N GLN A 32 -12.99 -18.92 29.93
CA GLN A 32 -13.80 -17.72 29.70
C GLN A 32 -13.39 -16.53 30.58
N ASN A 33 -12.79 -16.77 31.74
CA ASN A 33 -12.35 -15.69 32.64
C ASN A 33 -11.40 -14.72 31.98
N TYR A 34 -10.52 -15.18 31.07
CA TYR A 34 -9.62 -14.30 30.34
C TYR A 34 -10.37 -13.34 29.41
N LEU A 35 -11.43 -13.79 28.73
CA LEU A 35 -12.24 -12.90 27.90
C LEU A 35 -13.07 -11.92 28.74
N ASP A 36 -13.57 -12.34 29.88
CA ASP A 36 -14.35 -11.50 30.79
C ASP A 36 -13.49 -10.34 31.34
N GLU A 37 -12.23 -10.62 31.67
CA GLU A 37 -11.27 -9.58 32.07
C GLU A 37 -10.95 -8.61 30.92
N ILE A 38 -10.78 -9.11 29.69
CA ILE A 38 -10.59 -8.26 28.52
C ILE A 38 -11.84 -7.39 28.26
N GLU A 39 -13.03 -7.96 28.39
CA GLU A 39 -14.28 -7.21 28.26
C GLU A 39 -14.39 -6.13 29.35
N SER A 40 -14.06 -6.47 30.58
CA SER A 40 -14.02 -5.51 31.71
C SER A 40 -13.06 -4.36 31.43
N TYR A 41 -11.87 -4.66 30.95
CA TYR A 41 -10.88 -3.66 30.54
C TYR A 41 -11.42 -2.73 29.44
N ASN A 42 -12.01 -3.27 28.37
CA ASN A 42 -12.59 -2.49 27.29
C ASN A 42 -13.75 -1.58 27.76
N LYS A 43 -14.60 -2.09 28.66
CA LYS A 43 -15.67 -1.27 29.29
C LYS A 43 -15.09 -0.10 30.08
N GLN A 44 -13.99 -0.33 30.79
CA GLN A 44 -13.31 0.73 31.55
C GLN A 44 -12.66 1.76 30.63
N ASP A 45 -12.08 1.35 29.49
CA ASP A 45 -11.55 2.26 28.49
C ASP A 45 -12.64 3.20 27.92
N CYS A 46 -13.80 2.64 27.60
CA CYS A 46 -14.96 3.44 27.17
C CYS A 46 -15.43 4.43 28.26
N ARG A 47 -15.49 3.98 29.51
CA ARG A 47 -15.86 4.84 30.66
C ARG A 47 -14.81 5.93 30.89
N SER A 48 -13.54 5.59 30.88
CA SER A 48 -12.44 6.54 31.04
C SER A 48 -12.50 7.63 29.96
N THR A 49 -12.74 7.25 28.70
CA THR A 49 -12.91 8.19 27.59
C THR A 49 -14.11 9.11 27.80
N PHE A 50 -15.22 8.58 28.30
CA PHE A 50 -16.41 9.37 28.60
C PHE A 50 -16.20 10.38 29.75
N GLU A 51 -15.54 9.96 30.83
CA GLU A 51 -15.22 10.86 31.94
C GLU A 51 -14.16 11.91 31.53
N LEU A 52 -13.18 11.54 30.69
CA LEU A 52 -12.27 12.51 30.09
C LEU A 52 -13.03 13.57 29.28
N HIS A 53 -14.01 13.15 28.46
CA HIS A 53 -14.83 14.06 27.69
C HIS A 53 -15.58 15.06 28.60
N LYS A 54 -16.22 14.57 29.65
CA LYS A 54 -16.90 15.42 30.63
C LYS A 54 -15.96 16.42 31.27
N TRP A 55 -14.82 15.95 31.74
CA TRP A 55 -13.82 16.81 32.37
C TRP A 55 -13.31 17.88 31.41
N LEU A 56 -13.08 17.54 30.13
CA LEU A 56 -12.69 18.54 29.11
C LEU A 56 -13.78 19.59 28.88
N LEU A 57 -15.05 19.21 28.94
CA LEU A 57 -16.18 20.15 28.87
C LEU A 57 -16.23 21.09 30.05
N GLU A 58 -15.93 20.59 31.26
CA GLU A 58 -15.92 21.38 32.50
C GLU A 58 -14.80 22.42 32.52
N ILE A 59 -13.59 22.04 32.06
CA ILE A 59 -12.43 22.94 32.03
C ILE A 59 -12.37 23.85 30.79
N LYS A 60 -13.24 23.60 29.79
CA LYS A 60 -13.30 24.42 28.59
C LYS A 60 -13.61 25.87 28.94
N PRO A 61 -12.73 26.85 28.58
CA PRO A 61 -13.01 28.25 28.80
C PRO A 61 -14.33 28.70 28.09
N PRO A 62 -15.18 29.53 28.75
CA PRO A 62 -16.46 29.97 28.16
C PRO A 62 -16.31 30.66 26.80
N GLU A 63 -15.20 31.38 26.61
CA GLU A 63 -14.88 32.11 25.38
C GLU A 63 -14.41 31.20 24.24
N THR A 64 -14.07 29.95 24.50
CA THR A 64 -13.66 29.03 23.47
C THR A 64 -14.88 28.58 22.65
N SER A 65 -14.92 28.98 21.38
CA SER A 65 -15.97 28.54 20.48
C SER A 65 -15.89 27.03 20.20
N TRP A 66 -17.05 26.42 20.02
CA TRP A 66 -17.09 25.05 19.53
C TRP A 66 -16.56 24.97 18.11
N PHE A 67 -15.82 23.89 17.80
CA PHE A 67 -15.54 23.54 16.42
C PHE A 67 -16.88 23.36 15.69
N VAL A 68 -17.13 24.21 14.72
CA VAL A 68 -18.25 24.02 13.80
C VAL A 68 -17.72 23.17 12.65
N PRO A 69 -18.21 21.93 12.50
CA PRO A 69 -17.82 21.13 11.34
C PRO A 69 -18.06 21.95 10.08
N TYR A 70 -17.07 21.98 9.21
CA TYR A 70 -17.21 22.61 7.90
C TYR A 70 -18.48 22.04 7.24
N LYS A 71 -19.50 22.87 7.10
CA LYS A 71 -20.67 22.51 6.30
C LYS A 71 -20.15 22.35 4.89
N LYS A 72 -20.23 21.13 4.36
CA LYS A 72 -19.96 20.90 2.97
C LYS A 72 -20.89 21.82 2.20
N ASP A 73 -20.35 22.85 1.54
CA ASP A 73 -21.16 23.73 0.72
C ASP A 73 -21.93 22.86 -0.25
N GLU A 74 -23.24 23.08 -0.36
CA GLU A 74 -24.14 22.27 -1.20
C GLU A 74 -23.75 22.29 -2.69
N GLU A 75 -22.83 23.17 -3.06
CA GLU A 75 -22.27 23.34 -4.41
C GLU A 75 -20.85 22.82 -4.59
N MET A 76 -20.34 21.96 -3.71
CA MET A 76 -19.02 21.39 -3.96
C MET A 76 -19.07 20.55 -5.25
N GLN A 77 -18.55 21.12 -6.35
CA GLN A 77 -18.44 20.41 -7.63
C GLN A 77 -17.73 19.09 -7.39
N LEU A 78 -18.42 18.01 -7.79
CA LEU A 78 -17.84 16.67 -7.73
C LEU A 78 -16.56 16.65 -8.59
N ARG A 79 -15.52 16.05 -8.09
CA ARG A 79 -14.31 15.79 -8.88
C ARG A 79 -14.61 14.78 -9.97
N ASP A 80 -13.94 14.85 -11.11
CA ASP A 80 -14.18 13.96 -12.25
C ASP A 80 -14.25 12.48 -11.86
N TRP A 81 -13.38 12.03 -10.97
CA TRP A 81 -13.39 10.63 -10.51
C TRP A 81 -14.62 10.29 -9.63
N GLU A 82 -15.23 11.27 -8.93
CA GLU A 82 -16.46 11.06 -8.15
C GLU A 82 -17.65 10.96 -9.10
N VAL A 83 -17.66 11.73 -10.17
CA VAL A 83 -18.66 11.64 -11.24
C VAL A 83 -18.60 10.27 -11.90
N ASP A 84 -17.41 9.82 -12.30
CA ASP A 84 -17.22 8.48 -12.89
C ASP A 84 -17.66 7.36 -11.93
N MET A 85 -17.31 7.46 -10.66
CA MET A 85 -17.68 6.49 -9.64
C MET A 85 -19.20 6.40 -9.48
N ILE A 86 -19.90 7.53 -9.40
CA ILE A 86 -21.36 7.57 -9.30
C ILE A 86 -22.00 6.98 -10.55
N ALA A 87 -21.52 7.36 -11.73
CA ALA A 87 -22.04 6.82 -13.00
C ALA A 87 -21.90 5.29 -13.08
N TYR A 88 -20.77 4.74 -12.62
CA TYR A 88 -20.59 3.28 -12.57
C TYR A 88 -21.46 2.60 -11.50
N GLN A 89 -21.67 3.22 -10.34
CA GLN A 89 -22.61 2.72 -9.32
C GLN A 89 -24.04 2.64 -9.89
N GLU A 90 -24.51 3.70 -10.55
CA GLU A 90 -25.81 3.69 -11.23
C GLU A 90 -25.91 2.62 -12.33
N LYS A 91 -24.84 2.45 -13.12
CA LYS A 91 -24.78 1.42 -14.17
C LYS A 91 -24.93 0.03 -13.57
N VAL A 92 -24.28 -0.25 -12.44
CA VAL A 92 -24.41 -1.51 -11.72
C VAL A 92 -25.83 -1.69 -11.18
N GLU A 93 -26.40 -0.67 -10.55
CA GLU A 93 -27.77 -0.74 -10.04
C GLU A 93 -28.81 -1.01 -11.13
N LYS A 94 -28.71 -0.35 -12.27
CA LYS A 94 -29.59 -0.52 -13.44
C LYS A 94 -29.33 -1.82 -14.21
N SER A 95 -28.25 -2.55 -13.87
CA SER A 95 -27.89 -3.78 -14.59
C SER A 95 -28.91 -4.90 -14.37
N LYS A 96 -29.05 -5.80 -15.37
CA LYS A 96 -29.90 -6.99 -15.29
C LYS A 96 -29.29 -8.16 -14.51
N ILE A 97 -28.24 -7.91 -13.72
CA ILE A 97 -27.61 -8.92 -12.89
C ILE A 97 -28.55 -9.24 -11.72
N LYS A 98 -28.97 -10.51 -11.64
CA LYS A 98 -29.87 -10.98 -10.58
C LYS A 98 -29.12 -11.45 -9.31
N ASP A 99 -27.84 -11.79 -9.45
CA ASP A 99 -27.01 -12.26 -8.34
C ASP A 99 -26.62 -11.06 -7.46
N ALA A 100 -27.23 -11.00 -6.27
CA ALA A 100 -27.00 -9.92 -5.32
C ALA A 100 -25.54 -9.87 -4.80
N LYS A 101 -24.86 -11.03 -4.69
CA LYS A 101 -23.45 -11.08 -4.28
C LYS A 101 -22.54 -10.45 -5.34
N ILE A 102 -22.77 -10.76 -6.61
CA ILE A 102 -22.02 -10.16 -7.70
C ILE A 102 -22.29 -8.66 -7.77
N LYS A 103 -23.55 -8.22 -7.60
CA LYS A 103 -23.90 -6.80 -7.59
C LYS A 103 -23.19 -6.06 -6.45
N GLN A 104 -23.21 -6.63 -5.24
CA GLN A 104 -22.51 -6.09 -4.09
C GLN A 104 -21.01 -6.02 -4.34
N LEU A 105 -20.39 -7.11 -4.83
CA LEU A 105 -18.97 -7.14 -5.16
C LEU A 105 -18.58 -6.04 -6.15
N MET A 106 -19.40 -5.81 -7.21
CA MET A 106 -19.16 -4.73 -8.17
C MET A 106 -19.20 -3.36 -7.49
N SER A 107 -20.17 -3.14 -6.60
CA SER A 107 -20.26 -1.90 -5.82
C SER A 107 -19.05 -1.71 -4.90
N ASP A 108 -18.56 -2.78 -4.30
CA ASP A 108 -17.43 -2.74 -3.37
C ASP A 108 -16.10 -2.44 -4.08
N ILE A 109 -15.90 -2.96 -5.29
CA ILE A 109 -14.68 -2.67 -6.07
C ILE A 109 -14.72 -1.30 -6.76
N ILE A 110 -15.89 -0.70 -6.96
CA ILE A 110 -16.03 0.69 -7.41
C ILE A 110 -15.46 1.60 -6.31
N GLY A 111 -14.51 2.46 -6.66
CA GLY A 111 -13.83 3.35 -5.72
C GLY A 111 -12.87 2.66 -4.74
N PHE A 112 -12.57 1.35 -4.92
CA PHE A 112 -11.60 0.62 -4.10
C PHE A 112 -10.26 1.37 -4.02
N TYR A 113 -9.65 1.69 -5.16
CA TYR A 113 -8.36 2.38 -5.18
C TYR A 113 -8.42 3.78 -4.58
N ASN A 114 -9.54 4.48 -4.72
CA ASN A 114 -9.73 5.80 -4.08
C ASN A 114 -9.77 5.68 -2.55
N ARG A 115 -10.31 4.58 -2.01
CA ARG A 115 -10.29 4.30 -0.57
C ARG A 115 -8.91 3.89 -0.08
N GLU A 116 -8.23 3.01 -0.83
CA GLU A 116 -6.87 2.56 -0.52
C GLU A 116 -5.84 3.70 -0.55
N ASP A 117 -6.03 4.69 -1.40
CA ASP A 117 -5.14 5.84 -1.50
C ASP A 117 -5.32 6.85 -0.36
N LYS A 118 -6.45 6.82 0.38
CA LYS A 118 -6.75 7.80 1.45
C LYS A 118 -5.67 7.89 2.53
N PRO A 119 -5.11 6.80 3.08
CA PRO A 119 -4.05 6.88 4.08
C PRO A 119 -2.83 7.64 3.56
N ALA A 120 -2.34 7.29 2.38
CA ALA A 120 -1.18 7.95 1.77
C ALA A 120 -1.42 9.44 1.49
N TRP A 121 -2.63 9.81 1.04
CA TRP A 121 -3.00 11.21 0.88
C TRP A 121 -3.12 11.96 2.21
N ARG A 122 -3.63 11.29 3.26
CA ARG A 122 -3.71 11.88 4.60
C ARG A 122 -2.31 12.20 5.11
N GLU A 123 -1.36 11.27 5.04
CA GLU A 123 0.02 11.49 5.42
C GLU A 123 0.68 12.61 4.61
N PHE A 124 0.42 12.64 3.31
CA PHE A 124 0.93 13.70 2.43
C PHE A 124 0.45 15.09 2.87
N PHE A 125 -0.85 15.26 3.15
CA PHE A 125 -1.41 16.54 3.59
C PHE A 125 -1.03 16.87 5.04
N ASP A 126 -0.90 15.88 5.92
CA ASP A 126 -0.43 16.06 7.28
C ASP A 126 0.98 16.68 7.30
N ARG A 127 1.91 16.14 6.50
CA ARG A 127 3.26 16.70 6.36
C ARG A 127 3.26 18.14 5.90
N ARG A 128 2.35 18.54 5.04
CA ARG A 128 2.25 19.92 4.53
C ARG A 128 1.86 20.93 5.61
N SER A 129 1.20 20.49 6.66
CA SER A 129 0.79 21.34 7.78
C SER A 129 1.82 21.41 8.92
N LYS A 130 2.86 20.58 8.88
CA LYS A 130 3.90 20.50 9.91
C LYS A 130 4.95 21.59 9.78
N SER A 131 5.52 22.00 10.89
CA SER A 131 6.71 22.85 10.93
C SER A 131 7.97 22.08 10.53
N ASP A 132 9.07 22.79 10.30
CA ASP A 132 10.36 22.15 10.00
C ASP A 132 10.83 21.28 11.17
N GLU A 133 10.60 21.70 12.41
CA GLU A 133 10.92 20.95 13.63
C GLU A 133 10.11 19.68 13.77
N GLU A 134 8.81 19.72 13.49
CA GLU A 134 7.95 18.53 13.51
C GLU A 134 8.32 17.52 12.42
N LEU A 135 8.90 17.97 11.32
CA LEU A 135 9.36 17.10 10.23
C LEU A 135 10.71 16.43 10.50
N ILE A 136 11.49 16.90 11.49
CA ILE A 136 12.69 16.21 11.99
C ILE A 136 12.32 14.84 12.58
N ASP A 137 11.18 14.75 13.26
CA ASP A 137 10.68 13.52 13.88
C ASP A 137 9.91 12.60 12.91
N ASP A 138 9.67 13.02 11.66
CA ASP A 138 9.01 12.19 10.65
C ASP A 138 10.04 11.34 9.87
N PRO A 139 10.11 10.02 10.09
CA PRO A 139 11.13 9.16 9.47
C PRO A 139 11.03 9.06 7.93
N GLU A 140 9.95 9.53 7.31
CA GLU A 140 9.83 9.61 5.86
C GLU A 140 10.37 10.95 5.29
N CYS A 141 10.79 11.88 6.16
CA CYS A 141 11.28 13.21 5.80
C CYS A 141 12.74 13.41 6.19
N ILE A 142 13.36 14.47 5.68
CA ILE A 142 14.54 15.13 6.29
C ILE A 142 14.09 16.55 6.56
N GLY A 143 13.85 16.86 7.84
CA GLY A 143 13.33 18.15 8.31
C GLY A 143 14.42 19.16 8.60
N GLY A 144 14.09 20.45 8.53
CA GLY A 144 14.90 21.54 9.05
C GLY A 144 16.29 21.71 8.43
N MET A 145 16.52 21.25 7.22
CA MET A 145 17.83 21.35 6.55
C MET A 145 18.19 22.79 6.24
N ILE A 146 19.47 23.16 6.44
CA ILE A 146 20.00 24.49 6.17
C ILE A 146 20.91 24.47 4.93
N SER A 147 20.74 25.43 4.03
CA SER A 147 21.55 25.56 2.82
C SER A 147 23.03 25.72 3.14
N ASN A 148 23.86 24.88 2.51
CA ASN A 148 25.32 24.90 2.65
C ASN A 148 25.96 25.54 1.41
N GLY A 149 25.77 26.86 1.26
CA GLY A 149 26.38 27.64 0.21
C GLY A 149 25.50 27.85 -1.04
N LYS A 150 26.13 28.38 -2.09
CA LYS A 150 25.42 28.65 -3.35
C LYS A 150 25.27 27.38 -4.18
N PRO A 151 24.15 27.20 -4.88
CA PRO A 151 23.97 26.04 -5.74
C PRO A 151 24.96 26.04 -6.92
N THR A 152 25.47 24.87 -7.25
CA THR A 152 26.43 24.66 -8.32
C THR A 152 25.73 24.30 -9.62
N PRO A 153 25.96 24.99 -10.73
CA PRO A 153 25.39 24.68 -12.04
C PRO A 153 25.87 23.31 -12.57
N GLU A 154 24.93 22.49 -13.04
CA GLU A 154 25.22 21.25 -13.77
C GLU A 154 24.30 21.11 -14.98
N LYS A 155 24.79 21.43 -16.18
CA LYS A 155 24.02 21.43 -17.44
C LYS A 155 22.76 22.31 -17.33
N ARG A 156 21.56 21.67 -17.35
CA ARG A 156 20.24 22.32 -17.19
C ARG A 156 19.68 22.22 -15.77
N SER A 157 20.53 21.90 -14.81
CA SER A 157 20.14 21.70 -13.41
C SER A 157 21.06 22.46 -12.48
N LEU A 158 20.63 22.61 -11.24
CA LEU A 158 21.40 23.13 -10.13
C LEU A 158 21.57 22.01 -9.09
N ILE A 159 22.75 21.89 -8.52
CA ILE A 159 23.03 21.04 -7.37
C ILE A 159 23.02 21.93 -6.14
N TYR A 160 22.17 21.59 -5.19
CA TYR A 160 22.05 22.22 -3.89
C TYR A 160 22.67 21.32 -2.84
N SER A 161 23.42 21.90 -1.93
CA SER A 161 23.91 21.24 -0.73
C SER A 161 23.16 21.76 0.49
N TYR A 162 22.68 20.85 1.34
CA TYR A 162 22.00 21.14 2.59
C TYR A 162 22.60 20.32 3.70
N ILE A 163 22.74 20.95 4.88
CA ILE A 163 23.14 20.27 6.12
C ILE A 163 21.88 19.98 6.93
N PHE A 164 21.80 18.80 7.52
CA PHE A 164 20.72 18.39 8.41
C PHE A 164 21.21 18.09 9.82
N GLU A 165 20.34 18.26 10.82
CA GLU A 165 20.61 17.86 12.20
C GLU A 165 20.51 16.34 12.34
N ASP A 166 20.92 15.82 13.53
CA ASP A 166 20.84 14.37 13.81
C ASP A 166 19.38 13.92 13.83
N GLN A 167 19.00 13.09 12.87
CA GLN A 167 17.65 12.60 12.71
C GLN A 167 17.65 11.26 11.95
N ASP A 168 16.67 10.41 12.26
CA ASP A 168 16.47 9.13 11.58
C ASP A 168 15.52 9.29 10.38
N PHE A 169 15.93 8.85 9.20
CA PHE A 169 15.09 8.93 8.01
C PHE A 169 15.29 7.75 7.04
N LYS A 170 14.26 7.50 6.23
CA LYS A 170 14.23 6.42 5.22
C LYS A 170 14.52 6.89 3.79
N LEU A 171 14.65 8.19 3.57
CA LEU A 171 14.99 8.72 2.25
C LEU A 171 16.36 8.23 1.81
N ARG A 172 16.50 7.97 0.51
CA ARG A 172 17.72 7.37 -0.07
C ARG A 172 18.11 8.09 -1.35
N LYS A 173 19.37 7.90 -1.76
CA LYS A 173 19.91 8.32 -3.05
C LYS A 173 19.00 7.89 -4.21
N SER A 174 18.97 8.67 -5.28
CA SER A 174 18.14 8.49 -6.49
C SER A 174 16.63 8.63 -6.26
N LYS A 175 16.17 9.04 -5.07
CA LYS A 175 14.76 9.31 -4.84
C LYS A 175 14.40 10.74 -5.22
N ARG A 176 13.30 10.89 -5.97
CA ARG A 176 12.66 12.17 -6.17
C ARG A 176 11.94 12.58 -4.89
N VAL A 177 12.11 13.83 -4.51
CA VAL A 177 11.57 14.41 -3.28
C VAL A 177 10.86 15.72 -3.56
N ILE A 178 9.98 16.08 -2.66
CA ILE A 178 9.25 17.34 -2.67
C ILE A 178 9.57 18.17 -1.44
N ILE A 179 9.21 19.45 -1.46
CA ILE A 179 9.20 20.31 -0.28
C ILE A 179 8.04 19.83 0.61
N ALA A 180 8.37 19.28 1.79
CA ALA A 180 7.42 18.53 2.60
C ALA A 180 6.30 19.43 3.18
N ASN A 181 6.65 20.62 3.67
CA ASN A 181 5.75 21.57 4.34
C ASN A 181 5.31 22.75 3.46
N ASN A 182 5.31 22.58 2.14
CA ASN A 182 4.81 23.61 1.24
C ASN A 182 3.28 23.71 1.34
N GLN A 183 2.77 24.76 1.99
CA GLN A 183 1.34 24.99 2.15
C GLN A 183 0.65 25.53 0.87
N ASP A 184 1.42 26.10 -0.04
CA ASP A 184 0.90 26.61 -1.31
C ASP A 184 0.75 25.47 -2.32
N ILE A 185 -0.49 25.10 -2.62
CA ILE A 185 -0.83 24.01 -3.55
C ILE A 185 -0.48 24.38 -5.02
N GLU A 186 -0.42 25.67 -5.33
CA GLU A 186 -0.12 26.17 -6.67
C GLU A 186 1.40 26.23 -6.94
N GLN A 187 2.22 26.29 -5.92
CA GLN A 187 3.67 26.26 -6.07
C GLN A 187 4.18 24.89 -6.43
N LYS A 188 5.27 24.88 -7.22
CA LYS A 188 5.95 23.63 -7.60
C LYS A 188 6.63 22.99 -6.39
N ASP A 189 6.05 21.96 -5.84
CA ASP A 189 6.57 21.20 -4.70
C ASP A 189 7.90 20.49 -4.96
N ASN A 190 8.31 20.37 -6.20
CA ASN A 190 9.48 19.57 -6.57
C ASN A 190 10.76 20.12 -5.93
N ALA A 191 11.32 19.41 -4.96
CA ALA A 191 12.62 19.70 -4.36
C ALA A 191 13.79 19.12 -5.18
N GLY A 192 13.52 18.23 -6.12
CA GLY A 192 14.53 17.62 -6.98
C GLY A 192 14.72 16.11 -6.71
N THR A 193 15.92 15.65 -7.01
CA THR A 193 16.34 14.26 -6.78
C THR A 193 17.54 14.25 -5.85
N ILE A 194 17.52 13.40 -4.85
CA ILE A 194 18.65 13.18 -3.95
C ILE A 194 19.76 12.49 -4.78
N ILE A 195 20.88 13.16 -4.97
CA ILE A 195 22.03 12.59 -5.69
C ILE A 195 23.06 11.99 -4.77
N ASP A 196 23.14 12.50 -3.53
CA ASP A 196 24.00 11.90 -2.50
C ASP A 196 23.53 12.26 -1.09
N ILE A 197 23.92 11.42 -0.11
CA ILE A 197 23.71 11.65 1.32
C ILE A 197 24.98 11.24 2.04
N ASP A 198 25.66 12.21 2.66
CA ASP A 198 26.82 11.97 3.53
C ASP A 198 26.37 12.03 5.00
N TYR A 199 26.19 10.86 5.60
CA TYR A 199 25.77 10.74 7.01
C TYR A 199 26.81 11.26 8.00
N LYS A 200 28.11 11.25 7.64
CA LYS A 200 29.18 11.76 8.53
C LYS A 200 29.22 13.27 8.57
N LYS A 201 29.05 13.89 7.41
CA LYS A 201 28.98 15.36 7.28
C LYS A 201 27.57 15.88 7.52
N LYS A 202 26.56 14.97 7.64
CA LYS A 202 25.13 15.31 7.71
C LYS A 202 24.71 16.21 6.54
N GLU A 203 25.12 15.85 5.32
CA GLU A 203 24.94 16.63 4.10
C GLU A 203 24.08 15.86 3.10
N VAL A 204 23.12 16.55 2.47
CA VAL A 204 22.32 16.06 1.36
C VAL A 204 22.58 16.90 0.13
N LEU A 205 22.82 16.24 -0.99
CA LEU A 205 22.92 16.89 -2.29
C LEU A 205 21.65 16.67 -3.12
N LEU A 206 21.02 17.75 -3.52
CA LEU A 206 19.78 17.75 -4.31
C LEU A 206 20.05 18.29 -5.72
N LYS A 207 19.67 17.52 -6.75
CA LYS A 207 19.68 17.99 -8.15
C LYS A 207 18.29 18.41 -8.57
N ARG A 208 18.16 19.67 -9.01
CA ARG A 208 16.88 20.25 -9.42
C ARG A 208 17.04 21.02 -10.74
N GLY A 209 16.07 20.87 -11.65
CA GLY A 209 16.05 21.61 -12.90
C GLY A 209 15.87 23.11 -12.68
N THR A 210 16.59 23.94 -13.45
CA THR A 210 16.56 25.42 -13.34
C THR A 210 15.15 25.99 -13.54
N ALA A 211 14.32 25.38 -14.36
CA ALA A 211 12.93 25.80 -14.60
C ALA A 211 12.00 25.66 -13.38
N SER A 212 12.44 24.99 -12.33
CA SER A 212 11.63 24.77 -11.10
C SER A 212 11.77 25.90 -10.07
N GLY A 213 12.62 26.89 -10.30
CA GLY A 213 12.90 28.00 -9.37
C GLY A 213 14.03 27.67 -8.39
N ILE A 214 14.27 28.54 -7.43
CA ILE A 214 15.33 28.44 -6.42
C ILE A 214 14.75 27.78 -5.16
N LEU A 215 15.52 26.89 -4.52
CA LEU A 215 15.15 26.32 -3.21
C LEU A 215 15.41 27.32 -2.08
N PRO A 216 14.60 27.31 -1.02
CA PRO A 216 14.80 28.18 0.14
C PRO A 216 16.06 27.82 0.94
N SER A 217 16.48 28.75 1.82
CA SER A 217 17.65 28.53 2.70
C SER A 217 17.39 27.51 3.81
N ILE A 218 16.16 27.40 4.29
CA ILE A 218 15.69 26.34 5.18
C ILE A 218 14.74 25.48 4.37
N LEU A 219 14.91 24.16 4.44
CA LEU A 219 14.18 23.23 3.57
C LEU A 219 13.91 21.92 4.32
N SER A 220 12.67 21.49 4.31
CA SER A 220 12.30 20.12 4.66
C SER A 220 11.85 19.36 3.41
N ILE A 221 12.38 18.16 3.21
CA ILE A 221 12.03 17.31 2.07
C ILE A 221 11.35 16.03 2.53
N GLY A 222 10.43 15.56 1.71
CA GLY A 222 9.68 14.33 1.95
C GLY A 222 9.43 13.54 0.65
N PRO A 223 8.74 12.40 0.76
CA PRO A 223 8.40 11.58 -0.40
C PRO A 223 7.50 12.34 -1.39
N ASP A 224 7.60 11.99 -2.67
CA ASP A 224 6.73 12.54 -3.72
C ASP A 224 5.26 12.19 -3.41
N LYS A 225 4.35 12.97 -3.97
CA LYS A 225 2.90 12.75 -3.81
C LYS A 225 2.49 11.34 -4.24
N PRO A 226 1.45 10.77 -3.61
CA PRO A 226 0.92 9.48 -4.01
C PRO A 226 0.61 9.43 -5.50
N ARG A 227 1.01 8.35 -6.17
CA ARG A 227 0.77 8.19 -7.60
C ARG A 227 -0.67 7.78 -7.85
N PRO A 228 -1.40 8.45 -8.76
CA PRO A 228 -2.78 8.09 -9.04
C PRO A 228 -2.87 6.69 -9.68
N ASN A 229 -3.81 5.89 -9.21
CA ASN A 229 -4.09 4.53 -9.70
C ASN A 229 -4.99 4.51 -10.95
N THR A 230 -4.92 5.52 -11.82
CA THR A 230 -5.83 5.71 -12.98
C THR A 230 -5.95 4.49 -13.88
N LYS A 231 -4.84 3.79 -14.16
CA LYS A 231 -4.87 2.56 -14.99
C LYS A 231 -5.56 1.40 -14.27
N LEU A 232 -5.39 1.28 -12.96
CA LEU A 232 -6.02 0.23 -12.17
C LEU A 232 -7.53 0.50 -12.07
N ILE A 233 -7.93 1.74 -11.81
CA ILE A 233 -9.32 2.19 -11.80
C ILE A 233 -9.99 1.91 -13.16
N SER A 234 -9.38 2.34 -14.26
CA SER A 234 -9.88 2.09 -15.62
C SER A 234 -10.05 0.59 -15.93
N ASN A 235 -9.10 -0.24 -15.50
CA ASN A 235 -9.21 -1.69 -15.70
C ASN A 235 -10.28 -2.33 -14.79
N THR A 236 -10.51 -1.79 -13.60
CA THR A 236 -11.62 -2.20 -12.72
C THR A 236 -12.96 -1.93 -13.42
N TYR A 237 -13.13 -0.76 -14.00
CA TYR A 237 -14.35 -0.43 -14.75
C TYR A 237 -14.55 -1.32 -15.98
N LYS A 238 -13.48 -1.61 -16.74
CA LYS A 238 -13.57 -2.59 -17.84
C LYS A 238 -13.99 -3.98 -17.36
N PHE A 239 -13.51 -4.40 -16.20
CA PHE A 239 -13.94 -5.67 -15.63
C PHE A 239 -15.43 -5.65 -15.25
N ILE A 240 -15.91 -4.57 -14.64
CA ILE A 240 -17.33 -4.39 -14.31
C ILE A 240 -18.19 -4.44 -15.59
N ASP A 241 -17.77 -3.78 -16.67
CA ASP A 241 -18.46 -3.80 -17.96
C ASP A 241 -18.63 -5.22 -18.48
N THR A 242 -17.58 -6.05 -18.42
CA THR A 242 -17.68 -7.46 -18.88
C THR A 242 -18.66 -8.30 -18.04
N LEU A 243 -18.84 -7.96 -16.76
CA LEU A 243 -19.82 -8.63 -15.90
C LEU A 243 -21.26 -8.20 -16.26
N ILE A 244 -21.48 -6.91 -16.55
CA ILE A 244 -22.78 -6.36 -16.96
C ILE A 244 -23.19 -6.91 -18.32
N ASP A 245 -22.29 -6.90 -19.28
CA ASP A 245 -22.52 -7.33 -20.66
C ASP A 245 -22.49 -8.86 -20.82
N LYS A 246 -22.26 -9.59 -19.74
CA LYS A 246 -22.14 -11.06 -19.70
C LYS A 246 -21.08 -11.61 -20.67
N GLU A 247 -20.03 -10.86 -20.89
CA GLU A 247 -18.89 -11.30 -21.68
C GLU A 247 -18.14 -12.43 -20.98
N ASN A 248 -17.68 -13.42 -21.76
CA ASN A 248 -16.86 -14.50 -21.24
C ASN A 248 -15.37 -14.10 -21.13
N LYS A 249 -15.13 -12.96 -20.48
CA LYS A 249 -13.78 -12.42 -20.23
C LYS A 249 -13.47 -12.40 -18.74
N TYR A 250 -12.18 -12.44 -18.40
CA TYR A 250 -11.68 -12.37 -17.03
C TYR A 250 -12.29 -13.40 -16.06
N ASN A 251 -12.62 -14.59 -16.56
CA ASN A 251 -13.26 -15.63 -15.75
C ASN A 251 -12.45 -16.02 -14.51
N ALA A 252 -11.11 -16.10 -14.64
CA ALA A 252 -10.24 -16.40 -13.52
C ALA A 252 -10.36 -15.33 -12.40
N LEU A 253 -10.41 -14.05 -12.77
CA LEU A 253 -10.57 -12.95 -11.81
C LEU A 253 -11.95 -13.00 -11.15
N ARG A 254 -13.00 -13.24 -11.96
CA ARG A 254 -14.36 -13.41 -11.43
C ARG A 254 -14.46 -14.56 -10.45
N ASP A 255 -13.94 -15.75 -10.83
CA ASP A 255 -13.99 -16.93 -9.98
C ASP A 255 -13.16 -16.72 -8.68
N PHE A 256 -12.04 -15.99 -8.75
CA PHE A 256 -11.25 -15.61 -7.59
C PHE A 256 -12.02 -14.70 -6.63
N LEU A 257 -12.65 -13.64 -7.14
CA LEU A 257 -13.44 -12.71 -6.33
C LEU A 257 -14.68 -13.37 -5.71
N ASP A 258 -15.30 -14.30 -6.45
CA ASP A 258 -16.42 -15.14 -5.98
C ASP A 258 -15.98 -16.26 -5.03
N LYS A 259 -14.68 -16.40 -4.77
CA LYS A 259 -14.09 -17.50 -3.96
C LYS A 259 -14.51 -18.90 -4.45
N LYS A 260 -14.70 -19.06 -5.75
CA LYS A 260 -15.02 -20.36 -6.34
C LYS A 260 -13.81 -21.29 -6.31
N HIS A 261 -14.06 -22.57 -6.20
CA HIS A 261 -13.00 -23.56 -6.40
C HIS A 261 -12.35 -23.43 -7.78
N PRO A 262 -11.03 -23.58 -7.90
CA PRO A 262 -10.37 -23.53 -9.19
C PRO A 262 -10.84 -24.66 -10.10
N LYS A 263 -10.96 -24.35 -11.39
CA LYS A 263 -11.31 -25.32 -12.44
C LYS A 263 -10.03 -25.90 -13.00
N ILE A 264 -9.80 -27.18 -12.77
CA ILE A 264 -8.60 -27.90 -13.18
C ILE A 264 -9.04 -29.14 -13.98
N LYS A 265 -8.57 -29.28 -15.21
CA LYS A 265 -8.89 -30.44 -16.03
C LYS A 265 -8.44 -31.73 -15.36
N GLY A 266 -9.34 -32.69 -15.21
CA GLY A 266 -9.10 -33.98 -14.58
C GLY A 266 -9.23 -34.01 -13.04
N ILE A 267 -9.61 -32.87 -12.39
CA ILE A 267 -9.92 -32.79 -10.96
C ILE A 267 -11.36 -32.30 -10.82
N LYS A 268 -12.18 -33.02 -10.04
CA LYS A 268 -13.55 -32.59 -9.74
C LYS A 268 -13.53 -31.41 -8.77
N THR A 269 -14.49 -30.52 -8.92
CA THR A 269 -14.67 -29.37 -8.03
C THR A 269 -14.86 -29.84 -6.57
N GLY A 270 -14.00 -29.37 -5.66
CA GLY A 270 -14.01 -29.75 -4.24
C GLY A 270 -13.08 -30.90 -3.86
N ASP A 271 -12.54 -31.62 -4.84
CA ASP A 271 -11.55 -32.66 -4.59
C ASP A 271 -10.19 -32.05 -4.18
N LYS A 272 -9.36 -32.87 -3.49
CA LYS A 272 -8.01 -32.50 -3.12
C LYS A 272 -7.19 -32.23 -4.38
N ILE A 273 -6.61 -31.01 -4.47
CA ILE A 273 -5.86 -30.55 -5.65
C ILE A 273 -4.48 -31.20 -5.72
N ILE A 274 -3.79 -31.31 -4.57
CA ILE A 274 -2.47 -31.94 -4.46
C ILE A 274 -2.63 -33.30 -3.80
N SER A 275 -2.16 -34.33 -4.47
CA SER A 275 -2.33 -35.72 -4.04
C SER A 275 -1.04 -36.37 -3.52
N SER A 276 0.12 -35.77 -3.82
CA SER A 276 1.43 -36.28 -3.43
C SER A 276 2.32 -35.22 -2.78
N GLU A 277 3.45 -35.63 -2.22
CA GLU A 277 4.49 -34.73 -1.72
C GLU A 277 5.50 -34.32 -2.81
N ASP A 278 5.37 -34.85 -4.04
CA ASP A 278 6.18 -34.42 -5.17
C ASP A 278 5.66 -33.12 -5.80
N PHE A 279 5.81 -32.04 -5.06
CA PHE A 279 5.40 -30.69 -5.50
C PHE A 279 6.11 -30.23 -6.78
N LYS A 280 7.32 -30.76 -7.07
CA LYS A 280 8.06 -30.37 -8.28
C LYS A 280 7.33 -30.76 -9.56
N THR A 281 6.73 -31.93 -9.57
CA THR A 281 5.99 -32.46 -10.74
C THR A 281 4.53 -32.08 -10.70
N GLU A 282 3.93 -32.10 -9.53
CA GLU A 282 2.48 -31.93 -9.39
C GLU A 282 2.03 -30.47 -9.60
N ILE A 283 2.73 -29.48 -9.02
CA ILE A 283 2.35 -28.06 -9.17
C ILE A 283 2.35 -27.61 -10.64
N PRO A 284 3.41 -27.83 -11.45
CA PRO A 284 3.40 -27.48 -12.87
C PRO A 284 2.29 -28.17 -13.65
N LYS A 285 1.99 -29.43 -13.33
CA LYS A 285 0.90 -30.19 -13.97
C LYS A 285 -0.47 -29.56 -13.65
N ILE A 286 -0.71 -29.22 -12.40
CA ILE A 286 -1.95 -28.56 -11.95
C ILE A 286 -2.12 -27.23 -12.68
N ILE A 287 -1.09 -26.36 -12.66
CA ILE A 287 -1.14 -25.05 -13.29
C ILE A 287 -1.35 -25.17 -14.81
N SER A 288 -0.74 -26.15 -15.45
CA SER A 288 -0.92 -26.41 -16.89
C SER A 288 -2.33 -26.85 -17.24
N ASN A 289 -3.06 -27.44 -16.30
CA ASN A 289 -4.41 -27.94 -16.48
C ASN A 289 -5.50 -26.97 -16.00
N LEU A 290 -5.12 -25.75 -15.55
CA LEU A 290 -6.11 -24.70 -15.25
C LEU A 290 -6.95 -24.39 -16.48
N ASP A 291 -8.27 -24.33 -16.30
CA ASP A 291 -9.22 -24.04 -17.37
C ASP A 291 -9.88 -22.67 -17.16
N ASN A 292 -9.26 -21.62 -17.74
CA ASN A 292 -9.69 -20.23 -17.54
C ASN A 292 -9.99 -19.89 -16.08
N SER A 293 -9.14 -20.35 -15.18
CA SER A 293 -9.33 -20.28 -13.74
C SER A 293 -8.03 -19.81 -13.06
N TYR A 294 -8.03 -19.84 -11.76
CA TYR A 294 -6.92 -19.40 -10.93
C TYR A 294 -6.49 -20.51 -9.95
N ILE A 295 -5.31 -20.36 -9.37
CA ILE A 295 -4.88 -21.11 -8.20
C ILE A 295 -4.16 -20.17 -7.24
N TYR A 296 -4.41 -20.36 -5.96
CA TYR A 296 -3.75 -19.63 -4.88
C TYR A 296 -2.74 -20.54 -4.18
N ILE A 297 -1.48 -20.10 -4.10
CA ILE A 297 -0.39 -20.85 -3.44
C ILE A 297 0.06 -20.03 -2.24
N GLN A 298 -0.23 -20.53 -1.05
CA GLN A 298 0.20 -19.96 0.21
C GLN A 298 1.42 -20.70 0.75
N GLY A 299 2.32 -20.00 1.41
CA GLY A 299 3.44 -20.58 2.13
C GLY A 299 4.23 -19.51 2.87
N PRO A 300 4.76 -19.80 4.08
CA PRO A 300 5.65 -18.91 4.80
C PRO A 300 6.92 -18.57 4.02
N PRO A 301 7.72 -17.57 4.43
CA PRO A 301 9.05 -17.34 3.90
C PRO A 301 9.91 -18.62 3.97
N GLY A 302 10.73 -18.86 2.95
CA GLY A 302 11.63 -20.03 2.92
C GLY A 302 11.01 -21.36 2.44
N THR A 303 9.71 -21.47 2.23
CA THR A 303 9.02 -22.72 1.81
C THR A 303 9.19 -23.07 0.33
N GLY A 304 10.06 -22.40 -0.41
CA GLY A 304 10.33 -22.72 -1.81
C GLY A 304 9.30 -22.19 -2.83
N LYS A 305 8.44 -21.22 -2.47
CA LYS A 305 7.44 -20.66 -3.40
C LYS A 305 8.05 -20.16 -4.72
N THR A 306 9.14 -19.41 -4.65
CA THR A 306 9.85 -18.89 -5.82
C THR A 306 10.39 -20.03 -6.70
N TYR A 307 10.92 -21.08 -6.07
CA TYR A 307 11.38 -22.27 -6.78
C TYR A 307 10.26 -22.97 -7.53
N GLN A 308 9.12 -23.20 -6.86
CA GLN A 308 7.95 -23.84 -7.47
C GLN A 308 7.33 -22.97 -8.59
N ALA A 309 7.27 -21.66 -8.38
CA ALA A 309 6.82 -20.74 -9.43
C ALA A 309 7.72 -20.77 -10.65
N SER A 310 9.05 -20.74 -10.47
CA SER A 310 10.02 -20.82 -11.57
C SER A 310 9.92 -22.16 -12.31
N ASN A 311 9.76 -23.26 -11.60
CA ASN A 311 9.58 -24.57 -12.21
C ASN A 311 8.28 -24.63 -13.05
N ALA A 312 7.18 -24.11 -12.52
CA ALA A 312 5.92 -24.04 -13.25
C ALA A 312 6.02 -23.16 -14.51
N ILE A 313 6.70 -22.01 -14.40
CA ILE A 313 6.93 -21.10 -15.54
C ILE A 313 7.70 -21.83 -16.65
N ILE A 314 8.79 -22.52 -16.34
CA ILE A 314 9.57 -23.27 -17.34
C ILE A 314 8.70 -24.34 -18.02
N GLU A 315 7.92 -25.11 -17.27
CA GLU A 315 7.07 -26.15 -17.86
C GLU A 315 5.93 -25.56 -18.72
N LEU A 316 5.44 -24.36 -18.38
CA LEU A 316 4.47 -23.65 -19.23
C LEU A 316 5.11 -23.08 -20.50
N LEU A 317 6.34 -22.53 -20.40
CA LEU A 317 7.09 -22.03 -21.56
C LEU A 317 7.41 -23.18 -22.55
N LYS A 318 7.77 -24.37 -22.07
CA LYS A 318 7.93 -25.57 -22.91
C LYS A 318 6.64 -25.95 -23.66
N LYS A 319 5.48 -25.55 -23.11
CA LYS A 319 4.16 -25.72 -23.77
C LYS A 319 3.75 -24.49 -24.61
N ASN A 320 4.70 -23.62 -24.95
CA ASN A 320 4.47 -22.39 -25.72
C ASN A 320 3.42 -21.45 -25.09
N LYS A 321 3.31 -21.42 -23.75
CA LYS A 321 2.41 -20.48 -23.06
C LYS A 321 3.09 -19.13 -22.89
N LYS A 322 2.33 -18.04 -23.03
CA LYS A 322 2.76 -16.69 -22.72
C LYS A 322 2.54 -16.42 -21.24
N ILE A 323 3.59 -15.97 -20.55
CA ILE A 323 3.59 -15.77 -19.09
C ILE A 323 3.74 -14.28 -18.80
N GLY A 324 2.84 -13.73 -17.97
CA GLY A 324 2.97 -12.40 -17.41
C GLY A 324 3.31 -12.50 -15.93
N ILE A 325 4.33 -11.76 -15.49
CA ILE A 325 4.75 -11.69 -14.09
C ILE A 325 4.50 -10.28 -13.57
N THR A 326 3.88 -10.18 -12.40
CA THR A 326 3.69 -8.92 -11.69
C THR A 326 4.02 -9.09 -10.21
N GLY A 327 4.35 -8.00 -9.54
CA GLY A 327 4.70 -8.00 -8.12
C GLY A 327 4.65 -6.59 -7.52
N LEU A 328 4.76 -6.51 -6.20
CA LEU A 328 4.72 -5.24 -5.46
C LEU A 328 5.96 -4.36 -5.68
N SER A 329 7.07 -4.93 -6.14
CA SER A 329 8.29 -4.19 -6.44
C SER A 329 9.06 -4.81 -7.59
N HIS A 330 9.88 -4.00 -8.27
CA HIS A 330 10.80 -4.48 -9.31
C HIS A 330 11.77 -5.56 -8.78
N LYS A 331 12.22 -5.44 -7.53
CA LYS A 331 13.11 -6.40 -6.89
C LYS A 331 12.47 -7.79 -6.77
N VAL A 332 11.19 -7.87 -6.39
CA VAL A 332 10.46 -9.15 -6.31
C VAL A 332 10.32 -9.79 -7.68
N ILE A 333 9.99 -9.00 -8.70
CA ILE A 333 9.90 -9.48 -10.09
C ILE A 333 11.28 -9.95 -10.57
N HIS A 334 12.33 -9.17 -10.33
CA HIS A 334 13.70 -9.51 -10.71
C HIS A 334 14.16 -10.82 -10.08
N ASN A 335 13.97 -11.00 -8.78
CA ASN A 335 14.34 -12.24 -8.08
C ASN A 335 13.66 -13.48 -8.68
N LEU A 336 12.40 -13.37 -9.09
CA LEU A 336 11.71 -14.47 -9.75
C LEU A 336 12.25 -14.72 -11.16
N LEU A 337 12.48 -13.67 -11.95
CA LEU A 337 13.04 -13.78 -13.31
C LEU A 337 14.43 -14.39 -13.27
N GLN A 338 15.32 -13.95 -12.37
CA GLN A 338 16.64 -14.53 -12.18
C GLN A 338 16.55 -16.02 -11.88
N ARG A 339 15.64 -16.43 -10.99
CA ARG A 339 15.46 -17.85 -10.67
C ARG A 339 14.90 -18.66 -11.85
N VAL A 340 14.06 -18.06 -12.70
CA VAL A 340 13.58 -18.68 -13.93
C VAL A 340 14.75 -18.91 -14.91
N GLU A 341 15.63 -17.92 -15.09
CA GLU A 341 16.83 -18.08 -15.95
C GLU A 341 17.78 -19.15 -15.45
N ASP A 342 18.08 -19.12 -14.14
CA ASP A 342 18.99 -20.13 -13.56
C ASP A 342 18.44 -21.54 -13.80
N MET A 343 17.14 -21.72 -13.56
CA MET A 343 16.47 -23.01 -13.80
C MET A 343 16.40 -23.37 -15.29
N ALA A 344 16.26 -22.39 -16.18
CA ALA A 344 16.32 -22.63 -17.63
C ALA A 344 17.72 -23.12 -18.06
N LYS A 345 18.79 -22.51 -17.53
CA LYS A 345 20.18 -22.95 -17.73
C LYS A 345 20.39 -24.35 -17.20
N GLU A 346 19.94 -24.66 -15.97
CA GLU A 346 20.00 -26.00 -15.36
C GLU A 346 19.31 -27.06 -16.26
N LYS A 347 18.18 -26.70 -16.87
CA LYS A 347 17.40 -27.61 -17.75
C LYS A 347 17.77 -27.52 -19.23
N GLN A 348 18.81 -26.75 -19.60
CA GLN A 348 19.24 -26.52 -20.98
C GLN A 348 18.08 -26.06 -21.90
N PHE A 349 17.21 -25.17 -21.39
CA PHE A 349 16.05 -24.67 -22.08
C PHE A 349 16.21 -23.19 -22.39
N ASN A 350 16.13 -22.79 -23.66
CA ASN A 350 16.21 -21.42 -24.09
C ASN A 350 14.79 -20.82 -24.25
N PHE A 351 14.62 -19.58 -23.81
CA PHE A 351 13.40 -18.82 -23.98
C PHE A 351 13.71 -17.33 -24.15
N GLU A 352 12.75 -16.57 -24.65
CA GLU A 352 12.82 -15.11 -24.72
C GLU A 352 11.88 -14.49 -23.72
N GLY A 353 12.32 -13.41 -23.06
CA GLY A 353 11.53 -12.65 -22.07
C GLY A 353 11.82 -11.15 -22.15
N TYR A 354 10.86 -10.37 -21.70
CA TYR A 354 10.98 -8.91 -21.64
C TYR A 354 10.68 -8.44 -20.23
N LYS A 355 11.59 -7.66 -19.66
CA LYS A 355 11.40 -6.99 -18.38
C LYS A 355 11.18 -5.50 -18.64
N ARG A 356 10.15 -4.91 -18.00
CA ARG A 356 10.01 -3.47 -17.95
C ARG A 356 10.85 -2.93 -16.79
N GLY A 357 11.89 -2.18 -17.09
CA GLY A 357 12.76 -1.52 -16.13
C GLY A 357 13.19 -0.15 -16.62
N THR A 358 13.86 0.62 -15.75
CA THR A 358 14.61 1.82 -16.14
C THR A 358 16.09 1.45 -16.30
N LEU A 359 16.82 2.21 -17.11
CA LEU A 359 18.27 2.02 -17.31
C LEU A 359 19.11 2.17 -16.04
N GLU A 360 18.51 2.65 -14.95
CA GLU A 360 19.13 2.83 -13.63
C GLU A 360 19.04 1.58 -12.74
N ASP A 361 18.37 0.53 -13.17
CA ASP A 361 18.37 -0.78 -12.49
C ASP A 361 19.69 -1.51 -12.86
N GLU A 362 20.83 -0.98 -12.39
CA GLU A 362 22.19 -1.50 -12.67
C GLU A 362 22.44 -2.94 -12.23
N ASP A 363 21.55 -3.52 -11.44
CA ASP A 363 21.62 -4.93 -10.98
C ASP A 363 20.88 -5.91 -11.89
N THR A 364 20.52 -5.53 -13.10
CA THR A 364 19.76 -6.39 -14.00
C THR A 364 20.65 -7.07 -15.02
N VAL A 365 20.66 -8.40 -15.00
CA VAL A 365 21.36 -9.26 -15.99
C VAL A 365 20.57 -9.37 -17.32
N PHE A 366 19.47 -8.58 -17.49
CA PHE A 366 18.63 -8.53 -18.67
C PHE A 366 18.75 -7.21 -19.43
#